data_1896606c976cd3dacbf0f54017a0f6aa
#
_entry.id   1896606c976cd3dacbf0f54017a0f6aa
#
_cell.length_a   1.000
_cell.length_b   1.000
_cell.length_c   1.000
_cell.angle_alpha   90.00
_cell.angle_beta   90.00
_cell.angle_gamma   90.00
#
_symmetry.space_group_name_H-M   'P 1'
#
loop_
_entity.id
_entity.type
_entity.pdbx_description
1 polymer ?
#
loop_
_entity_poly.entity_id
_entity_poly.type
_entity_poly.pdbx_seq_one_letter_code
_entity_poly.pdbx_strand_id
1 'polypeptide(L)'
;MINVLISNNGLEQHVTVDQLDKATRQVSYCECIDEMIKFANAEKIIIATLHIKYDSTHKQLSLVKGIKHTKPCDFVPLEVSICLVAISGCKIIVIPTFNNQRLLSDLQELLNLPIMFVGHNLQFSWYSLWQIGVEPPSRCWDTYIAERSMSLGVFNSTDRENKKKFIAQQEEFLSLGHCCLRYRVPNIMLNSSHSVVPEELKSSTYRPHLAARKLAFVLAKLFVKQSRKAEGQGVLKHLQDIEMRWVMTNARMGWHGMLIDQNKGMHAKKVARRVRGNFIERLNPYGIENPRSQCQLKDYFRLGGLLDYFWSKGTYRFDREILKENIDLDGVVEVLLQLSRLDDIENLRLVN
;
A
#
# COMPACT_ATOMS: atom_id res chain seq x y z
N MET A 1 -24.21 -26.06 -1.53
CA MET A 1 -24.12 -24.83 -2.39
C MET A 1 -23.68 -23.70 -1.48
N ILE A 2 -22.61 -23.05 -1.78
CA ILE A 2 -22.05 -22.00 -0.92
C ILE A 2 -22.36 -20.66 -1.60
N ASN A 3 -23.22 -19.88 -0.95
CA ASN A 3 -23.69 -18.58 -1.47
C ASN A 3 -22.82 -17.47 -0.86
N VAL A 4 -22.40 -16.52 -1.66
CA VAL A 4 -21.79 -15.26 -1.21
C VAL A 4 -22.84 -14.18 -1.24
N LEU A 5 -23.06 -13.54 -0.10
CA LEU A 5 -23.98 -12.42 0.01
C LEU A 5 -23.36 -11.17 -0.61
N ILE A 6 -23.87 -10.71 -1.73
CA ILE A 6 -23.46 -9.45 -2.36
C ILE A 6 -24.63 -8.49 -2.25
N SER A 7 -24.45 -7.43 -1.46
CA SER A 7 -25.46 -6.38 -1.36
C SER A 7 -25.23 -5.35 -2.48
N ASN A 8 -26.02 -5.41 -3.52
CA ASN A 8 -26.11 -4.37 -4.54
C ASN A 8 -27.47 -3.68 -4.43
N ASN A 9 -27.50 -2.37 -4.25
CA ASN A 9 -28.73 -1.56 -4.16
C ASN A 9 -29.78 -2.04 -3.12
N GLY A 10 -29.31 -2.56 -1.96
CA GLY A 10 -30.19 -3.09 -0.94
C GLY A 10 -30.78 -4.50 -1.22
N LEU A 11 -30.44 -5.06 -2.39
CA LEU A 11 -30.76 -6.45 -2.72
C LEU A 11 -29.59 -7.36 -2.37
N GLU A 12 -29.80 -8.22 -1.41
CA GLU A 12 -28.84 -9.28 -1.07
C GLU A 12 -28.86 -10.34 -2.18
N GLN A 13 -27.72 -10.64 -2.75
CA GLN A 13 -27.58 -11.65 -3.78
C GLN A 13 -26.67 -12.78 -3.30
N HIS A 14 -27.21 -13.99 -3.38
CA HIS A 14 -26.42 -15.19 -3.16
C HIS A 14 -25.83 -15.67 -4.48
N VAL A 15 -24.51 -15.54 -4.63
CA VAL A 15 -23.80 -15.98 -5.83
C VAL A 15 -22.92 -17.17 -5.49
N THR A 16 -23.04 -18.23 -6.28
CA THR A 16 -22.20 -19.43 -6.14
C THR A 16 -20.89 -19.27 -6.90
N VAL A 17 -19.84 -20.00 -6.47
CA VAL A 17 -18.56 -20.03 -7.23
C VAL A 17 -18.78 -20.60 -8.62
N ASP A 18 -19.66 -21.59 -8.76
CA ASP A 18 -19.93 -22.22 -10.05
C ASP A 18 -20.59 -21.24 -11.03
N GLN A 19 -21.49 -20.38 -10.53
CA GLN A 19 -22.06 -19.29 -11.35
C GLN A 19 -20.98 -18.32 -11.80
N LEU A 20 -20.07 -17.92 -10.90
CA LEU A 20 -18.97 -17.04 -11.24
C LEU A 20 -17.99 -17.69 -12.22
N ASP A 21 -17.68 -18.98 -12.01
CA ASP A 21 -16.82 -19.75 -12.93
C ASP A 21 -17.45 -19.90 -14.32
N LYS A 22 -18.74 -20.10 -14.40
CA LYS A 22 -19.48 -20.15 -15.67
C LYS A 22 -19.48 -18.79 -16.35
N ALA A 23 -19.80 -17.73 -15.63
CA ALA A 23 -19.80 -16.36 -16.14
C ALA A 23 -18.44 -15.93 -16.67
N THR A 24 -17.37 -16.23 -15.95
CA THR A 24 -15.99 -15.84 -16.35
C THR A 24 -15.43 -16.65 -17.54
N ARG A 25 -16.12 -17.71 -17.98
CA ARG A 25 -15.78 -18.44 -19.22
C ARG A 25 -16.37 -17.79 -20.46
N GLN A 26 -17.53 -17.11 -20.31
CA GLN A 26 -18.23 -16.41 -21.39
C GLN A 26 -17.78 -14.95 -21.40
N VAL A 27 -16.69 -14.66 -22.08
CA VAL A 27 -16.07 -13.33 -22.10
C VAL A 27 -16.23 -12.71 -23.47
N SER A 28 -16.73 -11.48 -23.51
CA SER A 28 -16.68 -10.60 -24.66
C SER A 28 -15.89 -9.33 -24.36
N TYR A 29 -15.29 -8.76 -25.38
CA TYR A 29 -14.54 -7.51 -25.26
C TYR A 29 -15.36 -6.37 -25.82
N CYS A 30 -15.31 -5.22 -25.17
CA CYS A 30 -15.97 -3.99 -25.62
C CYS A 30 -14.94 -3.05 -26.22
N GLU A 31 -15.33 -2.34 -27.26
CA GLU A 31 -14.53 -1.32 -27.90
C GLU A 31 -14.76 0.07 -27.29
N CYS A 32 -15.92 0.28 -26.67
CA CYS A 32 -16.26 1.54 -26.01
C CYS A 32 -16.94 1.33 -24.66
N ILE A 33 -16.91 2.37 -23.82
CA ILE A 33 -17.50 2.36 -22.47
C ILE A 33 -19.03 2.29 -22.55
N ASP A 34 -19.65 2.89 -23.55
CA ASP A 34 -21.10 2.85 -23.75
C ASP A 34 -21.64 1.41 -23.81
N GLU A 35 -20.88 0.49 -24.39
CA GLU A 35 -21.26 -0.94 -24.41
C GLU A 35 -21.22 -1.56 -23.03
N MET A 36 -20.26 -1.13 -22.18
CA MET A 36 -20.17 -1.58 -20.80
C MET A 36 -21.35 -1.07 -19.98
N ILE A 37 -21.71 0.21 -20.14
CA ILE A 37 -22.85 0.84 -19.46
C ILE A 37 -24.17 0.18 -19.90
N LYS A 38 -24.35 -0.04 -21.20
CA LYS A 38 -25.53 -0.77 -21.72
C LYS A 38 -25.61 -2.18 -21.12
N PHE A 39 -24.51 -2.88 -21.06
CA PHE A 39 -24.46 -4.20 -20.44
C PHE A 39 -24.79 -4.14 -18.94
N ALA A 40 -24.26 -3.16 -18.22
CA ALA A 40 -24.55 -2.98 -16.80
C ALA A 40 -26.02 -2.65 -16.52
N ASN A 41 -26.70 -1.95 -17.46
CA ASN A 41 -28.09 -1.61 -17.32
C ASN A 41 -29.03 -2.76 -17.75
N ALA A 42 -28.57 -3.61 -18.69
CA ALA A 42 -29.35 -4.75 -19.18
C ALA A 42 -29.23 -6.01 -18.31
N GLU A 43 -28.07 -6.17 -17.66
CA GLU A 43 -27.73 -7.38 -16.94
C GLU A 43 -27.58 -7.13 -15.44
N LYS A 44 -27.89 -8.15 -14.65
CA LYS A 44 -27.64 -8.11 -13.21
C LYS A 44 -26.15 -8.31 -12.94
N ILE A 45 -25.42 -7.20 -12.75
CA ILE A 45 -23.99 -7.25 -12.44
C ILE A 45 -23.75 -7.76 -11.03
N ILE A 46 -22.91 -8.77 -10.91
CA ILE A 46 -22.50 -9.36 -9.65
C ILE A 46 -21.39 -8.51 -9.03
N ILE A 47 -20.32 -8.30 -9.77
CA ILE A 47 -19.15 -7.49 -9.40
C ILE A 47 -18.53 -6.87 -10.65
N ALA A 48 -17.75 -5.82 -10.43
CA ALA A 48 -16.78 -5.33 -11.40
C ALA A 48 -15.36 -5.58 -10.87
N THR A 49 -14.43 -5.93 -11.74
CA THR A 49 -13.02 -5.92 -11.37
C THR A 49 -12.34 -4.72 -12.01
N LEU A 50 -11.47 -4.07 -11.23
CA LEU A 50 -10.71 -2.92 -11.67
C LEU A 50 -9.23 -3.19 -11.52
N HIS A 51 -8.47 -2.96 -12.57
CA HIS A 51 -7.03 -2.96 -12.56
C HIS A 51 -6.49 -1.77 -13.33
N ILE A 52 -5.52 -1.08 -12.74
CA ILE A 52 -4.84 0.05 -13.37
C ILE A 52 -3.35 -0.30 -13.45
N LYS A 53 -2.84 -0.30 -14.68
CA LYS A 53 -1.41 -0.33 -14.93
C LYS A 53 -0.90 1.11 -14.95
N TYR A 54 0.08 1.41 -14.14
CA TYR A 54 0.69 2.73 -14.06
C TYR A 54 2.18 2.66 -14.36
N ASP A 55 2.72 3.75 -14.88
CA ASP A 55 4.16 3.90 -15.04
C ASP A 55 4.78 4.20 -13.68
N SER A 56 5.63 3.30 -13.24
CA SER A 56 6.48 3.50 -12.07
C SER A 56 7.91 3.78 -12.52
N THR A 57 8.12 4.80 -13.33
CA THR A 57 9.49 5.25 -13.71
C THR A 57 10.31 5.66 -12.50
N HIS A 58 9.64 6.00 -11.41
CA HIS A 58 10.25 6.09 -10.10
C HIS A 58 10.32 4.70 -9.49
N LYS A 59 11.52 4.12 -9.54
CA LYS A 59 11.96 2.86 -8.92
C LYS A 59 10.98 2.37 -7.87
N GLN A 60 10.41 1.18 -8.14
CA GLN A 60 9.63 0.40 -7.19
C GLN A 60 10.01 0.75 -5.76
N LEU A 61 9.08 1.40 -5.08
CA LEU A 61 9.15 1.52 -3.65
C LEU A 61 9.05 0.12 -3.07
N SER A 62 10.18 -0.50 -2.91
CA SER A 62 10.22 -1.47 -1.86
C SER A 62 10.05 -0.66 -0.57
N LEU A 63 8.92 -0.81 0.11
CA LEU A 63 8.68 -0.33 1.47
C LEU A 63 9.83 -0.71 2.43
N VAL A 64 10.67 -1.67 2.03
CA VAL A 64 11.84 -2.18 2.75
C VAL A 64 13.07 -1.26 2.66
N LYS A 65 13.23 -0.44 1.62
CA LYS A 65 14.35 0.49 1.49
C LYS A 65 13.97 1.91 1.84
N GLY A 66 13.64 2.13 3.13
CA GLY A 66 13.44 3.45 3.72
C GLY A 66 12.50 4.30 2.86
N ILE A 67 11.33 4.56 3.38
CA ILE A 67 10.23 5.30 2.79
C ILE A 67 10.75 6.45 1.90
N LYS A 68 11.02 6.16 0.64
CA LYS A 68 10.98 7.21 -0.37
C LYS A 68 9.50 7.47 -0.58
N HIS A 69 9.02 8.57 -0.04
CA HIS A 69 7.65 9.00 -0.26
C HIS A 69 7.45 9.16 -1.76
N THR A 70 6.82 8.20 -2.42
CA THR A 70 6.24 8.41 -3.74
C THR A 70 5.14 9.41 -3.53
N LYS A 71 5.23 10.48 -4.29
CA LYS A 71 4.13 11.44 -4.34
C LYS A 71 2.96 10.76 -5.06
N PRO A 72 1.72 11.02 -4.69
CA PRO A 72 0.57 10.52 -5.45
C PRO A 72 0.63 10.84 -6.95
N CYS A 73 1.28 11.95 -7.32
CA CYS A 73 1.50 12.35 -8.72
C CYS A 73 2.45 11.43 -9.51
N ASP A 74 3.15 10.50 -8.87
CA ASP A 74 4.03 9.55 -9.55
C ASP A 74 3.27 8.35 -10.17
N PHE A 75 1.96 8.23 -9.91
CA PHE A 75 1.12 7.13 -10.39
C PHE A 75 0.36 7.50 -11.66
N VAL A 76 1.06 7.75 -12.76
CA VAL A 76 0.44 8.05 -14.06
C VAL A 76 -0.15 6.77 -14.64
N PRO A 77 -1.46 6.71 -14.91
CA PRO A 77 -2.06 5.52 -15.49
C PRO A 77 -1.62 5.35 -16.96
N LEU A 78 -1.19 4.13 -17.29
CA LEU A 78 -0.89 3.71 -18.65
C LEU A 78 -2.06 2.97 -19.28
N GLU A 79 -2.84 2.27 -18.47
CA GLU A 79 -3.95 1.44 -18.91
C GLU A 79 -4.92 1.23 -17.76
N VAL A 80 -6.21 1.36 -18.05
CA VAL A 80 -7.29 0.97 -17.13
C VAL A 80 -8.04 -0.20 -17.73
N SER A 81 -8.14 -1.29 -16.97
CA SER A 81 -8.91 -2.47 -17.36
C SER A 81 -10.08 -2.66 -16.41
N ILE A 82 -11.28 -2.76 -16.95
CA ILE A 82 -12.51 -3.02 -16.19
C ILE A 82 -13.19 -4.25 -16.77
N CYS A 83 -13.61 -5.17 -15.89
CA CYS A 83 -14.43 -6.30 -16.27
C CYS A 83 -15.70 -6.29 -15.44
N LEU A 84 -16.86 -6.23 -16.11
CA LEU A 84 -18.18 -6.45 -15.51
C LEU A 84 -18.52 -7.93 -15.57
N VAL A 85 -18.88 -8.50 -14.42
CA VAL A 85 -19.26 -9.90 -14.28
C VAL A 85 -20.73 -9.98 -13.95
N ALA A 86 -21.51 -10.56 -14.86
CA ALA A 86 -22.93 -10.89 -14.70
C ALA A 86 -23.12 -12.41 -14.71
N ILE A 87 -24.32 -12.88 -14.39
CA ILE A 87 -24.63 -14.32 -14.46
C ILE A 87 -24.55 -14.84 -15.91
N SER A 88 -24.93 -14.00 -16.88
CA SER A 88 -24.92 -14.31 -18.31
C SER A 88 -23.53 -14.38 -18.93
N GLY A 89 -22.51 -13.76 -18.28
CA GLY A 89 -21.15 -13.70 -18.79
C GLY A 89 -20.38 -12.47 -18.30
N CYS A 90 -19.26 -12.20 -18.94
CA CYS A 90 -18.39 -11.08 -18.61
C CYS A 90 -18.18 -10.17 -19.82
N LYS A 91 -18.13 -8.87 -19.56
CA LYS A 91 -17.63 -7.88 -20.52
C LYS A 91 -16.38 -7.19 -20.01
N ILE A 92 -15.38 -7.06 -20.88
CA ILE A 92 -14.09 -6.46 -20.55
C ILE A 92 -13.82 -5.29 -21.49
N ILE A 93 -13.41 -4.17 -20.90
CA ILE A 93 -12.82 -3.05 -21.62
C ILE A 93 -11.41 -2.80 -21.14
N VAL A 94 -10.53 -2.41 -22.07
CA VAL A 94 -9.16 -1.97 -21.79
C VAL A 94 -8.96 -0.60 -22.41
N ILE A 95 -8.66 0.38 -21.59
CA ILE A 95 -8.50 1.78 -21.98
C ILE A 95 -7.01 2.12 -21.91
N PRO A 96 -6.35 2.29 -23.07
CA PRO A 96 -4.89 2.48 -23.11
C PRO A 96 -4.45 3.95 -23.09
N THR A 97 -5.38 4.91 -23.27
CA THR A 97 -5.07 6.34 -23.37
C THR A 97 -6.17 7.19 -22.73
N PHE A 98 -5.80 8.36 -22.18
CA PHE A 98 -6.69 9.22 -21.39
C PHE A 98 -6.75 10.66 -21.94
N ASN A 99 -6.48 10.86 -23.23
CA ASN A 99 -6.37 12.21 -23.83
C ASN A 99 -7.71 12.78 -24.32
N ASN A 100 -8.82 12.06 -24.10
CA ASN A 100 -10.14 12.44 -24.57
C ASN A 100 -11.08 12.72 -23.39
N GLN A 101 -11.55 13.97 -23.27
CA GLN A 101 -12.46 14.40 -22.21
C GLN A 101 -13.76 13.59 -22.16
N ARG A 102 -14.30 13.21 -23.34
CA ARG A 102 -15.50 12.37 -23.43
C ARG A 102 -15.23 10.99 -22.81
N LEU A 103 -14.11 10.39 -23.13
CA LEU A 103 -13.69 9.10 -22.56
C LEU A 103 -13.59 9.15 -21.04
N LEU A 104 -13.07 10.25 -20.47
CA LEU A 104 -12.98 10.42 -19.02
C LEU A 104 -14.36 10.57 -18.39
N SER A 105 -15.28 11.30 -19.04
CA SER A 105 -16.66 11.42 -18.59
C SER A 105 -17.39 10.06 -18.60
N ASP A 106 -17.23 9.30 -19.68
CA ASP A 106 -17.85 7.97 -19.83
C ASP A 106 -17.26 6.99 -18.79
N LEU A 107 -15.94 7.08 -18.54
CA LEU A 107 -15.28 6.31 -17.49
C LEU A 107 -15.82 6.66 -16.10
N GLN A 108 -16.03 7.95 -15.83
CA GLN A 108 -16.64 8.40 -14.58
C GLN A 108 -18.06 7.86 -14.41
N GLU A 109 -18.86 7.87 -15.47
CA GLU A 109 -20.20 7.30 -15.44
C GLU A 109 -20.18 5.80 -15.12
N LEU A 110 -19.27 5.04 -15.74
CA LEU A 110 -19.09 3.61 -15.47
C LEU A 110 -18.68 3.35 -14.01
N LEU A 111 -17.76 4.15 -13.46
CA LEU A 111 -17.29 4.01 -12.08
C LEU A 111 -18.33 4.46 -11.03
N ASN A 112 -19.29 5.30 -11.44
CA ASN A 112 -20.40 5.73 -10.58
C ASN A 112 -21.53 4.69 -10.49
N LEU A 113 -21.48 3.62 -11.27
CA LEU A 113 -22.47 2.56 -11.16
C LEU A 113 -22.50 1.99 -9.73
N PRO A 114 -23.68 1.65 -9.19
CA PRO A 114 -23.84 1.19 -7.81
C PRO A 114 -23.44 -0.29 -7.64
N ILE A 115 -22.31 -0.68 -8.19
CA ILE A 115 -21.75 -2.03 -8.18
C ILE A 115 -20.49 -2.10 -7.31
N MET A 116 -20.14 -3.32 -6.86
CA MET A 116 -18.92 -3.55 -6.08
C MET A 116 -17.71 -3.67 -7.03
N PHE A 117 -16.74 -2.78 -6.91
CA PHE A 117 -15.47 -2.85 -7.63
C PHE A 117 -14.41 -3.59 -6.83
N VAL A 118 -13.88 -4.66 -7.40
CA VAL A 118 -12.88 -5.53 -6.79
C VAL A 118 -11.51 -5.24 -7.38
N GLY A 119 -10.54 -4.99 -6.53
CA GLY A 119 -9.14 -4.81 -6.93
C GLY A 119 -8.16 -5.30 -5.87
N HIS A 120 -6.89 -5.06 -6.10
CA HIS A 120 -5.82 -5.40 -5.16
C HIS A 120 -4.93 -4.19 -4.92
N ASN A 121 -4.80 -3.76 -3.66
CA ASN A 121 -4.07 -2.56 -3.27
C ASN A 121 -4.59 -1.31 -3.99
N LEU A 122 -5.90 -1.07 -3.85
CA LEU A 122 -6.66 -0.06 -4.60
C LEU A 122 -6.21 1.38 -4.32
N GLN A 123 -5.52 1.64 -3.22
CA GLN A 123 -5.01 2.97 -2.91
C GLN A 123 -4.20 3.58 -4.06
N PHE A 124 -3.34 2.79 -4.71
CA PHE A 124 -2.55 3.26 -5.85
C PHE A 124 -3.39 3.43 -7.11
N SER A 125 -4.41 2.59 -7.29
CA SER A 125 -5.39 2.76 -8.36
C SER A 125 -6.17 4.06 -8.21
N TRP A 126 -6.52 4.45 -6.97
CA TRP A 126 -7.20 5.72 -6.69
C TRP A 126 -6.31 6.93 -7.04
N TYR A 127 -5.02 6.88 -6.69
CA TYR A 127 -4.08 7.93 -7.10
C TYR A 127 -4.02 8.08 -8.62
N SER A 128 -3.98 6.97 -9.35
CA SER A 128 -3.96 6.97 -10.80
C SER A 128 -5.24 7.55 -11.41
N LEU A 129 -6.41 7.27 -10.84
CA LEU A 129 -7.68 7.85 -11.29
C LEU A 129 -7.73 9.36 -11.04
N TRP A 130 -7.36 9.83 -9.85
CA TRP A 130 -7.32 11.26 -9.56
C TRP A 130 -6.32 12.02 -10.44
N GLN A 131 -5.24 11.37 -10.87
CA GLN A 131 -4.25 11.94 -11.79
C GLN A 131 -4.87 12.33 -13.14
N ILE A 132 -5.87 11.58 -13.60
CA ILE A 132 -6.61 11.86 -14.83
C ILE A 132 -7.95 12.59 -14.59
N GLY A 133 -8.20 13.04 -13.35
CA GLY A 133 -9.42 13.78 -13.00
C GLY A 133 -10.67 12.93 -12.87
N VAL A 134 -10.54 11.62 -12.61
CA VAL A 134 -11.65 10.69 -12.44
C VAL A 134 -11.76 10.28 -10.97
N GLU A 135 -12.96 10.36 -10.39
CA GLU A 135 -13.23 9.92 -9.03
C GLU A 135 -13.36 8.39 -8.95
N PRO A 136 -12.74 7.76 -7.94
CA PRO A 136 -12.89 6.34 -7.70
C PRO A 136 -14.33 5.92 -7.36
N PRO A 137 -14.69 4.65 -7.59
CA PRO A 137 -16.01 4.14 -7.25
C PRO A 137 -16.27 4.17 -5.74
N SER A 138 -17.51 4.44 -5.35
CA SER A 138 -17.91 4.54 -3.94
C SER A 138 -17.90 3.20 -3.20
N ARG A 139 -18.04 2.09 -3.92
CA ARG A 139 -18.06 0.72 -3.37
C ARG A 139 -16.91 -0.08 -3.92
N CYS A 140 -16.05 -0.55 -3.03
CA CYS A 140 -14.91 -1.35 -3.42
C CYS A 140 -14.69 -2.54 -2.46
N TRP A 141 -13.99 -3.54 -2.97
CA TRP A 141 -13.38 -4.60 -2.19
C TRP A 141 -11.89 -4.64 -2.55
N ASP A 142 -11.08 -4.28 -1.60
CA ASP A 142 -9.62 -4.38 -1.73
C ASP A 142 -9.15 -5.73 -1.18
N THR A 143 -8.70 -6.60 -2.06
CA THR A 143 -8.27 -7.95 -1.69
C THR A 143 -6.99 -7.94 -0.83
N TYR A 144 -6.17 -6.89 -0.90
CA TYR A 144 -5.01 -6.69 -0.03
C TYR A 144 -5.45 -6.36 1.40
N ILE A 145 -6.35 -5.39 1.56
CA ILE A 145 -6.87 -4.96 2.86
C ILE A 145 -7.68 -6.08 3.51
N ALA A 146 -8.53 -6.76 2.74
CA ALA A 146 -9.29 -7.90 3.23
C ALA A 146 -8.37 -8.99 3.81
N GLU A 147 -7.30 -9.35 3.10
CA GLU A 147 -6.35 -10.36 3.57
C GLU A 147 -5.58 -9.88 4.80
N ARG A 148 -5.15 -8.61 4.80
CA ARG A 148 -4.47 -8.00 5.94
C ARG A 148 -5.31 -8.08 7.20
N SER A 149 -6.58 -7.69 7.13
CA SER A 149 -7.48 -7.69 8.27
C SER A 149 -7.82 -9.11 8.77
N MET A 150 -8.01 -10.07 7.85
CA MET A 150 -8.25 -11.47 8.22
C MET A 150 -7.01 -12.20 8.75
N SER A 151 -5.83 -11.67 8.55
CA SER A 151 -4.56 -12.24 9.03
C SER A 151 -3.95 -11.46 10.20
N LEU A 152 -4.71 -10.58 10.85
CA LEU A 152 -4.28 -9.90 12.07
C LEU A 152 -3.87 -10.94 13.13
N GLY A 153 -2.68 -10.74 13.70
CA GLY A 153 -2.11 -11.65 14.70
C GLY A 153 -1.29 -12.82 14.13
N VAL A 154 -1.36 -13.12 12.83
CA VAL A 154 -0.49 -14.13 12.20
C VAL A 154 0.98 -13.71 12.23
N PHE A 155 1.22 -12.40 12.16
CA PHE A 155 2.53 -11.78 12.21
C PHE A 155 2.70 -10.98 13.51
N ASN A 156 2.81 -11.66 14.64
CA ASN A 156 3.19 -11.05 15.90
C ASN A 156 4.71 -11.09 16.02
N SER A 157 5.37 -9.97 15.76
CA SER A 157 6.78 -9.82 16.08
C SER A 157 6.92 -9.07 17.39
N THR A 158 7.29 -9.77 18.44
CA THR A 158 7.87 -9.19 19.65
C THR A 158 9.34 -8.78 19.42
N ASP A 159 9.92 -9.21 18.30
CA ASP A 159 11.32 -9.06 17.99
C ASP A 159 11.56 -7.82 17.10
N ARG A 160 11.93 -6.70 17.76
CA ARG A 160 12.29 -5.44 17.09
C ARG A 160 13.51 -5.56 16.17
N GLU A 161 14.37 -6.54 16.38
CA GLU A 161 15.60 -6.73 15.61
C GLU A 161 15.35 -7.14 14.17
N ASN A 162 14.26 -7.87 13.93
CA ASN A 162 13.87 -8.38 12.62
C ASN A 162 12.78 -7.54 11.92
N LYS A 163 12.51 -6.31 12.37
CA LYS A 163 11.41 -5.48 11.84
C LYS A 163 11.42 -5.36 10.30
N LYS A 164 12.60 -5.19 9.68
CA LYS A 164 12.70 -5.10 8.20
C LYS A 164 12.35 -6.43 7.53
N LYS A 165 12.85 -7.53 8.07
CA LYS A 165 12.55 -8.89 7.56
C LYS A 165 11.08 -9.22 7.75
N PHE A 166 10.52 -8.85 8.90
CA PHE A 166 9.11 -9.00 9.21
C PHE A 166 8.19 -8.23 8.24
N ILE A 167 8.48 -6.95 7.98
CA ILE A 167 7.72 -6.15 7.00
C ILE A 167 7.79 -6.79 5.61
N ALA A 168 8.97 -7.22 5.17
CA ALA A 168 9.14 -7.86 3.87
C ALA A 168 8.33 -9.17 3.76
N GLN A 169 8.34 -9.99 4.81
CA GLN A 169 7.53 -11.21 4.87
C GLN A 169 6.03 -10.93 4.86
N GLN A 170 5.60 -9.88 5.57
CA GLN A 170 4.19 -9.46 5.58
C GLN A 170 3.75 -8.96 4.20
N GLU A 171 4.56 -8.15 3.54
CA GLU A 171 4.29 -7.66 2.19
C GLU A 171 4.23 -8.79 1.17
N GLU A 172 5.17 -9.72 1.23
CA GLU A 172 5.16 -10.92 0.41
C GLU A 172 3.89 -11.74 0.65
N PHE A 173 3.54 -11.97 1.92
CA PHE A 173 2.32 -12.69 2.29
C PHE A 173 1.06 -12.02 1.74
N LEU A 174 0.97 -10.70 1.76
CA LEU A 174 -0.19 -9.94 1.30
C LEU A 174 -0.20 -9.72 -0.22
N SER A 175 0.87 -10.05 -0.93
CA SER A 175 0.92 -9.90 -2.39
C SER A 175 -0.19 -10.71 -3.07
N LEU A 176 -0.68 -10.22 -4.22
CA LEU A 176 -1.74 -10.88 -4.98
C LEU A 176 -1.38 -12.34 -5.30
N GLY A 177 -0.12 -12.60 -5.64
CA GLY A 177 0.36 -13.94 -5.95
C GLY A 177 0.26 -14.91 -4.77
N HIS A 178 0.75 -14.52 -3.61
CA HIS A 178 0.67 -15.35 -2.40
C HIS A 178 -0.77 -15.51 -1.91
N CYS A 179 -1.62 -14.47 -2.03
CA CYS A 179 -3.05 -14.61 -1.81
C CYS A 179 -3.64 -15.68 -2.72
N CYS A 180 -3.34 -15.65 -4.00
CA CYS A 180 -3.85 -16.63 -4.95
C CYS A 180 -3.38 -18.05 -4.65
N LEU A 181 -2.13 -18.25 -4.26
CA LEU A 181 -1.62 -19.55 -3.84
C LEU A 181 -2.39 -20.09 -2.63
N ARG A 182 -2.55 -19.29 -1.58
CA ARG A 182 -3.28 -19.70 -0.37
C ARG A 182 -4.73 -20.05 -0.65
N TYR A 183 -5.37 -19.28 -1.52
CA TYR A 183 -6.76 -19.51 -1.91
C TYR A 183 -6.90 -20.51 -3.07
N ARG A 184 -5.80 -21.12 -3.54
CA ARG A 184 -5.79 -22.06 -4.67
C ARG A 184 -6.53 -21.50 -5.89
N VAL A 185 -6.20 -20.25 -6.26
CA VAL A 185 -6.68 -19.63 -7.50
C VAL A 185 -5.66 -19.93 -8.60
N PRO A 186 -6.06 -20.66 -9.67
CA PRO A 186 -5.12 -21.11 -10.70
C PRO A 186 -4.61 -19.97 -11.60
N ASN A 187 -3.51 -20.22 -12.29
CA ASN A 187 -2.98 -19.42 -13.41
C ASN A 187 -2.32 -18.09 -13.09
N ILE A 188 -1.56 -17.99 -11.99
CA ILE A 188 -0.78 -16.79 -11.70
C ILE A 188 0.66 -17.15 -11.47
N MET A 189 1.56 -16.49 -12.20
CA MET A 189 2.99 -16.54 -11.90
C MET A 189 3.36 -15.51 -10.85
N LEU A 190 4.07 -15.97 -9.83
CA LEU A 190 4.66 -15.10 -8.81
C LEU A 190 5.87 -14.39 -9.41
N ASN A 191 5.88 -13.08 -9.33
CA ASN A 191 7.07 -12.29 -9.58
C ASN A 191 7.76 -11.93 -8.28
N SER A 192 9.07 -11.84 -8.32
CA SER A 192 9.93 -11.36 -7.23
C SER A 192 9.66 -9.91 -6.79
N SER A 193 8.79 -9.20 -7.47
CA SER A 193 8.44 -7.80 -7.22
C SER A 193 7.09 -7.58 -6.53
N HIS A 194 6.56 -8.59 -5.83
CA HIS A 194 5.30 -8.50 -5.07
C HIS A 194 4.02 -8.20 -5.87
N SER A 195 4.12 -8.04 -7.18
CA SER A 195 2.97 -7.92 -8.08
C SER A 195 2.87 -9.17 -8.93
N VAL A 196 1.66 -9.70 -9.02
CA VAL A 196 1.39 -10.75 -10.01
C VAL A 196 1.29 -10.06 -11.35
N VAL A 197 2.32 -10.24 -12.15
CA VAL A 197 2.26 -9.85 -13.56
C VAL A 197 2.06 -11.15 -14.33
N PRO A 198 0.95 -11.34 -15.04
CA PRO A 198 0.83 -12.44 -15.98
C PRO A 198 2.08 -12.44 -16.87
N GLU A 199 2.62 -13.63 -17.19
CA GLU A 199 3.85 -13.77 -17.98
C GLU A 199 3.77 -13.00 -19.31
N GLU A 200 2.56 -12.89 -19.86
CA GLU A 200 2.25 -12.16 -21.08
C GLU A 200 2.46 -10.64 -20.98
N LEU A 201 2.38 -10.04 -19.77
CA LEU A 201 2.67 -8.62 -19.57
C LEU A 201 4.16 -8.28 -19.73
N LYS A 202 5.03 -9.28 -19.67
CA LYS A 202 6.48 -9.11 -19.80
C LYS A 202 7.03 -9.30 -21.20
N SER A 203 6.24 -9.87 -22.09
CA SER A 203 6.71 -10.20 -23.43
C SER A 203 6.48 -9.07 -24.42
N SER A 204 7.32 -9.00 -25.47
CA SER A 204 7.09 -8.11 -26.62
C SER A 204 5.77 -8.37 -27.36
N THR A 205 5.09 -9.48 -27.01
CA THR A 205 3.80 -9.90 -27.54
C THR A 205 2.66 -9.62 -26.56
N TYR A 206 2.77 -8.59 -25.71
CA TYR A 206 1.75 -8.22 -24.74
C TYR A 206 0.39 -8.04 -25.39
N ARG A 207 -0.60 -8.79 -24.92
CA ARG A 207 -1.99 -8.72 -25.33
C ARG A 207 -2.85 -8.17 -24.20
N PRO A 208 -3.16 -6.86 -24.19
CA PRO A 208 -3.86 -6.21 -23.07
C PRO A 208 -5.15 -6.91 -22.65
N HIS A 209 -5.97 -7.29 -23.62
CA HIS A 209 -7.25 -7.94 -23.36
C HIS A 209 -7.10 -9.31 -22.69
N LEU A 210 -6.10 -10.10 -23.07
CA LEU A 210 -5.87 -11.40 -22.46
C LEU A 210 -5.35 -11.28 -21.02
N ALA A 211 -4.46 -10.32 -20.78
CA ALA A 211 -3.97 -9.99 -19.46
C ALA A 211 -5.09 -9.49 -18.53
N ALA A 212 -5.90 -8.55 -19.02
CA ALA A 212 -7.07 -8.04 -18.30
C ALA A 212 -8.07 -9.16 -17.95
N ARG A 213 -8.34 -10.06 -18.90
CA ARG A 213 -9.20 -11.23 -18.67
C ARG A 213 -8.67 -12.12 -17.54
N LYS A 214 -7.38 -12.49 -17.60
CA LYS A 214 -6.78 -13.35 -16.58
C LYS A 214 -6.84 -12.70 -15.19
N LEU A 215 -6.52 -11.42 -15.11
CA LEU A 215 -6.52 -10.69 -13.86
C LEU A 215 -7.93 -10.49 -13.30
N ALA A 216 -8.91 -10.17 -14.15
CA ALA A 216 -10.30 -10.06 -13.76
C ALA A 216 -10.84 -11.37 -13.17
N PHE A 217 -10.55 -12.49 -13.80
CA PHE A 217 -10.91 -13.82 -13.32
C PHE A 217 -10.30 -14.11 -11.93
N VAL A 218 -9.03 -13.76 -11.75
CA VAL A 218 -8.31 -13.94 -10.49
C VAL A 218 -8.93 -13.11 -9.38
N LEU A 219 -9.16 -11.82 -9.61
CA LEU A 219 -9.73 -10.91 -8.63
C LEU A 219 -11.15 -11.33 -8.24
N ALA A 220 -11.98 -11.74 -9.22
CA ALA A 220 -13.32 -12.23 -8.96
C ALA A 220 -13.32 -13.50 -8.08
N LYS A 221 -12.45 -14.47 -8.38
CA LYS A 221 -12.34 -15.69 -7.57
C LYS A 221 -11.80 -15.41 -6.18
N LEU A 222 -10.80 -14.55 -6.08
CA LEU A 222 -10.20 -14.19 -4.81
C LEU A 222 -11.23 -13.49 -3.90
N PHE A 223 -11.99 -12.54 -4.46
CA PHE A 223 -13.10 -11.89 -3.76
C PHE A 223 -14.07 -12.89 -3.13
N VAL A 224 -14.58 -13.84 -3.93
CA VAL A 224 -15.53 -14.84 -3.43
C VAL A 224 -14.93 -15.70 -2.31
N LYS A 225 -13.68 -16.11 -2.46
CA LYS A 225 -13.01 -16.94 -1.46
C LYS A 225 -12.70 -16.18 -0.17
N GLN A 226 -12.29 -14.92 -0.30
CA GLN A 226 -12.05 -14.03 0.84
C GLN A 226 -13.35 -13.68 1.56
N SER A 227 -14.42 -13.36 0.83
CA SER A 227 -15.73 -13.08 1.45
C SER A 227 -16.25 -14.24 2.26
N ARG A 228 -16.10 -15.48 1.77
CA ARG A 228 -16.46 -16.69 2.51
C ARG A 228 -15.63 -16.89 3.77
N LYS A 229 -14.30 -16.69 3.66
CA LYS A 229 -13.42 -16.79 4.82
C LYS A 229 -13.79 -15.74 5.86
N ALA A 230 -14.05 -14.51 5.42
CA ALA A 230 -14.46 -13.42 6.29
C ALA A 230 -15.82 -13.69 6.98
N GLU A 231 -16.77 -14.28 6.25
CA GLU A 231 -18.06 -14.71 6.80
C GLU A 231 -17.86 -15.81 7.83
N GLY A 232 -17.08 -16.85 7.52
CA GLY A 232 -16.74 -17.94 8.46
C GLY A 232 -15.99 -17.47 9.71
N GLN A 233 -15.28 -16.35 9.63
CA GLN A 233 -14.60 -15.70 10.76
C GLN A 233 -15.48 -14.66 11.49
N GLY A 234 -16.69 -14.38 10.99
CA GLY A 234 -17.59 -13.38 11.56
C GLY A 234 -17.16 -11.92 11.32
N VAL A 235 -16.18 -11.68 10.40
CA VAL A 235 -15.60 -10.33 10.16
C VAL A 235 -16.07 -9.69 8.85
N LEU A 236 -16.93 -10.35 8.07
CA LEU A 236 -17.36 -9.86 6.76
C LEU A 236 -18.00 -8.46 6.84
N LYS A 237 -18.91 -8.25 7.79
CA LYS A 237 -19.56 -6.95 7.98
C LYS A 237 -18.56 -5.86 8.38
N HIS A 238 -17.62 -6.17 9.27
CA HIS A 238 -16.54 -5.24 9.62
C HIS A 238 -15.71 -4.84 8.39
N LEU A 239 -15.34 -5.81 7.55
CA LEU A 239 -14.61 -5.53 6.31
C LEU A 239 -15.41 -4.59 5.40
N GLN A 240 -16.71 -4.87 5.17
CA GLN A 240 -17.53 -4.09 4.27
C GLN A 240 -17.82 -2.67 4.78
N ASP A 241 -18.16 -2.54 6.07
CA ASP A 241 -18.66 -1.30 6.65
C ASP A 241 -17.52 -0.37 7.12
N ILE A 242 -16.35 -0.91 7.47
CA ILE A 242 -15.25 -0.16 8.02
C ILE A 242 -14.04 -0.21 7.10
N GLU A 243 -13.41 -1.37 6.92
CA GLU A 243 -12.12 -1.48 6.26
C GLU A 243 -12.16 -1.01 4.79
N MET A 244 -13.20 -1.39 4.05
CA MET A 244 -13.32 -0.98 2.64
C MET A 244 -13.59 0.52 2.49
N ARG A 245 -14.27 1.14 3.44
CA ARG A 245 -14.43 2.61 3.48
C ARG A 245 -13.12 3.32 3.83
N TRP A 246 -12.31 2.71 4.70
CA TRP A 246 -10.99 3.22 5.03
C TRP A 246 -10.02 3.24 3.86
N VAL A 247 -10.16 2.34 2.89
CA VAL A 247 -9.34 2.37 1.65
C VAL A 247 -9.43 3.74 0.98
N MET A 248 -10.65 4.27 0.81
CA MET A 248 -10.88 5.58 0.22
C MET A 248 -10.33 6.71 1.10
N THR A 249 -10.60 6.65 2.40
CA THR A 249 -10.13 7.67 3.35
C THR A 249 -8.61 7.73 3.38
N ASN A 250 -7.93 6.59 3.47
CA ASN A 250 -6.47 6.50 3.45
C ASN A 250 -5.89 7.02 2.13
N ALA A 251 -6.52 6.68 1.01
CA ALA A 251 -6.09 7.19 -0.29
C ALA A 251 -6.23 8.73 -0.36
N ARG A 252 -7.35 9.31 0.10
CA ARG A 252 -7.53 10.76 0.15
C ARG A 252 -6.53 11.45 1.07
N MET A 253 -6.28 10.89 2.24
CA MET A 253 -5.23 11.41 3.14
C MET A 253 -3.85 11.40 2.47
N GLY A 254 -3.50 10.32 1.77
CA GLY A 254 -2.26 10.23 1.03
C GLY A 254 -2.20 11.20 -0.15
N TRP A 255 -3.30 11.38 -0.88
CA TRP A 255 -3.41 12.29 -2.02
C TRP A 255 -3.25 13.76 -1.62
N HIS A 256 -4.01 14.20 -0.64
CA HIS A 256 -3.94 15.58 -0.15
C HIS A 256 -2.69 15.86 0.68
N GLY A 257 -2.14 14.81 1.30
CA GLY A 257 -1.02 14.94 2.21
C GLY A 257 -1.37 15.75 3.46
N MET A 258 -0.34 16.23 4.12
CA MET A 258 -0.45 17.10 5.29
C MET A 258 0.11 18.47 4.94
N LEU A 259 -0.68 19.52 5.17
CA LEU A 259 -0.21 20.89 4.97
C LEU A 259 0.90 21.20 5.99
N ILE A 260 2.09 21.46 5.49
CA ILE A 260 3.24 21.85 6.30
C ILE A 260 3.57 23.31 6.00
N ASP A 261 3.63 24.13 7.04
CA ASP A 261 4.14 25.49 6.94
C ASP A 261 5.68 25.42 6.71
N GLN A 262 6.08 25.61 5.45
CA GLN A 262 7.49 25.52 5.06
C GLN A 262 8.37 26.55 5.78
N ASN A 263 7.84 27.76 6.05
CA ASN A 263 8.58 28.80 6.74
C ASN A 263 8.84 28.42 8.20
N LYS A 264 7.84 27.91 8.88
CA LYS A 264 7.98 27.37 10.25
C LYS A 264 8.91 26.15 10.26
N GLY A 265 8.81 25.28 9.28
CA GLY A 265 9.69 24.12 9.13
C GLY A 265 11.15 24.50 8.91
N MET A 266 11.43 25.48 8.04
CA MET A 266 12.78 26.03 7.83
C MET A 266 13.30 26.75 9.06
N HIS A 267 12.44 27.52 9.74
CA HIS A 267 12.80 28.16 11.02
C HIS A 267 13.17 27.15 12.07
N ALA A 268 12.36 26.10 12.24
CA ALA A 268 12.64 25.01 13.19
C ALA A 268 13.99 24.34 12.91
N LYS A 269 14.32 24.07 11.65
CA LYS A 269 15.63 23.52 11.26
C LYS A 269 16.78 24.47 11.59
N LYS A 270 16.61 25.78 11.33
CA LYS A 270 17.63 26.80 11.67
C LYS A 270 17.87 26.85 13.18
N VAL A 271 16.80 26.81 13.97
CA VAL A 271 16.90 26.75 15.44
C VAL A 271 17.56 25.47 15.88
N ALA A 272 17.15 24.31 15.35
CA ALA A 272 17.73 23.01 15.69
C ALA A 272 19.23 22.97 15.40
N ARG A 273 19.69 23.48 14.26
CA ARG A 273 21.12 23.56 13.94
C ARG A 273 21.91 24.44 14.91
N ARG A 274 21.34 25.60 15.29
CA ARG A 274 22.00 26.47 16.28
C ARG A 274 22.10 25.79 17.66
N VAL A 275 21.01 25.18 18.09
CA VAL A 275 21.01 24.46 19.39
C VAL A 275 21.96 23.27 19.35
N ARG A 276 22.02 22.57 18.19
CA ARG A 276 23.00 21.50 17.99
C ARG A 276 24.44 22.00 18.13
N GLY A 277 24.77 23.15 17.53
CA GLY A 277 26.10 23.77 17.70
C GLY A 277 26.45 23.96 19.15
N ASN A 278 25.54 24.55 19.94
CA ASN A 278 25.78 24.78 21.40
C ASN A 278 25.97 23.45 22.15
N PHE A 279 25.26 22.39 21.80
CA PHE A 279 25.47 21.08 22.44
C PHE A 279 26.83 20.46 22.06
N ILE A 280 27.26 20.60 20.80
CA ILE A 280 28.58 20.12 20.36
C ILE A 280 29.69 20.89 21.09
N GLU A 281 29.58 22.21 21.21
CA GLU A 281 30.52 23.02 21.98
C GLU A 281 30.62 22.55 23.45
N ARG A 282 29.51 22.13 24.05
CA ARG A 282 29.52 21.57 25.41
C ARG A 282 30.20 20.21 25.51
N LEU A 283 30.31 19.45 24.41
CA LEU A 283 30.97 18.16 24.34
C LEU A 283 32.46 18.26 24.03
N ASN A 284 32.92 19.37 23.44
CA ASN A 284 34.34 19.58 23.10
C ASN A 284 35.30 19.44 24.28
N PRO A 285 35.02 19.97 25.50
CA PRO A 285 35.92 19.80 26.66
C PRO A 285 36.14 18.33 27.07
N TYR A 286 35.22 17.44 26.64
CA TYR A 286 35.31 16.00 26.93
C TYR A 286 35.97 15.22 25.77
N GLY A 287 36.54 15.91 24.77
CA GLY A 287 37.17 15.28 23.60
C GLY A 287 36.19 14.72 22.58
N ILE A 288 34.90 15.11 22.65
CA ILE A 288 33.85 14.68 21.73
C ILE A 288 33.53 15.83 20.77
N GLU A 289 34.30 15.96 19.71
CA GLU A 289 34.08 16.95 18.65
C GLU A 289 32.96 16.50 17.68
N ASN A 290 32.85 15.20 17.47
CA ASN A 290 31.80 14.62 16.62
C ASN A 290 30.93 13.62 17.42
N PRO A 291 29.73 14.01 17.85
CA PRO A 291 28.84 13.15 18.63
C PRO A 291 28.40 11.85 17.94
N ARG A 292 28.66 11.73 16.62
CA ARG A 292 28.40 10.50 15.85
C ARG A 292 29.64 9.60 15.73
N SER A 293 30.79 10.03 16.19
CA SER A 293 32.00 9.25 16.14
C SER A 293 32.00 8.18 17.23
N GLN A 294 31.84 6.93 16.80
CA GLN A 294 31.88 5.77 17.70
C GLN A 294 33.23 5.66 18.47
N CYS A 295 34.32 6.09 17.83
CA CYS A 295 35.67 6.08 18.51
C CYS A 295 35.69 7.07 19.64
N GLN A 296 35.36 8.35 19.41
CA GLN A 296 35.41 9.39 20.46
C GLN A 296 34.46 9.05 21.61
N LEU A 297 33.25 8.53 21.34
CA LEU A 297 32.33 8.10 22.39
C LEU A 297 32.89 6.92 23.21
N LYS A 298 33.45 5.91 22.54
CA LYS A 298 34.06 4.76 23.22
C LYS A 298 35.23 5.19 24.09
N ASP A 299 36.06 6.09 23.60
CA ASP A 299 37.25 6.55 24.35
C ASP A 299 36.83 7.36 25.57
N TYR A 300 35.86 8.25 25.44
CA TYR A 300 35.30 9.00 26.56
C TYR A 300 34.72 8.07 27.64
N PHE A 301 33.80 7.19 27.28
CA PHE A 301 33.17 6.30 28.27
C PHE A 301 34.10 5.23 28.81
N ARG A 302 35.17 4.85 28.08
CA ARG A 302 36.23 3.96 28.58
C ARG A 302 37.04 4.66 29.67
N LEU A 303 37.43 5.91 29.44
CA LEU A 303 38.18 6.69 30.42
C LEU A 303 37.37 6.93 31.71
N GLY A 304 36.06 7.10 31.58
CA GLY A 304 35.15 7.24 32.72
C GLY A 304 34.73 5.92 33.38
N GLY A 305 35.19 4.76 32.90
CA GLY A 305 34.78 3.45 33.42
C GLY A 305 33.31 3.09 33.17
N LEU A 306 32.65 3.79 32.23
CA LEU A 306 31.20 3.65 31.94
C LEU A 306 30.93 2.87 30.65
N LEU A 307 31.95 2.44 29.93
CA LEU A 307 31.78 1.87 28.59
C LEU A 307 30.90 0.60 28.56
N ASP A 308 30.97 -0.23 29.60
CA ASP A 308 30.25 -1.50 29.67
C ASP A 308 28.73 -1.32 29.73
N TYR A 309 28.21 -0.20 30.19
CA TYR A 309 26.80 0.14 30.19
C TYR A 309 26.22 0.29 28.75
N PHE A 310 27.09 0.54 27.77
CA PHE A 310 26.72 0.71 26.37
C PHE A 310 26.95 -0.55 25.54
N TRP A 311 27.30 -1.68 26.20
CA TRP A 311 27.47 -2.96 25.53
C TRP A 311 26.09 -3.59 25.26
N SER A 312 25.74 -3.79 23.99
CA SER A 312 24.49 -4.42 23.58
C SER A 312 24.70 -5.24 22.32
N LYS A 313 24.20 -6.48 22.31
CA LYS A 313 24.20 -7.36 21.14
C LYS A 313 25.58 -7.59 20.52
N GLY A 314 26.59 -7.76 21.32
CA GLY A 314 27.96 -8.04 20.86
C GLY A 314 28.74 -6.81 20.36
N THR A 315 28.23 -5.59 20.59
CA THR A 315 28.93 -4.35 20.22
C THR A 315 28.54 -3.18 21.13
N TYR A 316 29.36 -2.13 21.15
CA TYR A 316 29.04 -0.89 21.85
C TYR A 316 28.07 -0.05 20.99
N ARG A 317 26.99 0.41 21.61
CA ARG A 317 25.93 1.16 20.94
C ARG A 317 25.62 2.44 21.69
N PHE A 318 25.50 3.54 20.95
CA PHE A 318 25.15 4.87 21.46
C PHE A 318 23.90 5.40 20.72
N ASP A 319 22.97 4.49 20.40
CA ASP A 319 21.70 4.89 19.84
C ASP A 319 20.73 5.38 20.91
N ARG A 320 19.67 6.03 20.48
CA ARG A 320 18.71 6.71 21.35
C ARG A 320 18.10 5.82 22.44
N GLU A 321 17.90 4.52 22.14
CA GLU A 321 17.31 3.58 23.11
C GLU A 321 18.29 3.31 24.24
N ILE A 322 19.54 2.99 23.91
CA ILE A 322 20.60 2.74 24.89
C ILE A 322 20.95 4.01 25.68
N LEU A 323 21.03 5.17 25.01
CA LEU A 323 21.26 6.45 25.69
C LEU A 323 20.14 6.76 26.70
N LYS A 324 18.90 6.46 26.36
CA LYS A 324 17.74 6.68 27.25
C LYS A 324 17.77 5.77 28.49
N GLU A 325 18.20 4.53 28.33
CA GLU A 325 18.33 3.57 29.44
C GLU A 325 19.43 3.98 30.43
N ASN A 326 20.42 4.75 29.97
CA ASN A 326 21.59 5.13 30.70
C ASN A 326 21.68 6.63 31.01
N ILE A 327 20.55 7.35 30.96
CA ILE A 327 20.53 8.82 31.07
C ILE A 327 21.10 9.36 32.38
N ASP A 328 20.97 8.60 33.44
CA ASP A 328 21.39 9.02 34.79
C ASP A 328 22.89 8.76 35.09
N LEU A 329 23.61 8.12 34.14
CA LEU A 329 25.02 7.77 34.37
C LEU A 329 25.97 8.97 34.28
N ASP A 330 25.73 9.88 33.32
CA ASP A 330 26.63 11.00 33.02
C ASP A 330 25.88 12.10 32.24
N GLY A 331 26.21 13.36 32.53
CA GLY A 331 25.64 14.52 31.83
C GLY A 331 25.91 14.54 30.32
N VAL A 332 26.99 13.88 29.85
CA VAL A 332 27.25 13.71 28.41
C VAL A 332 26.19 12.83 27.76
N VAL A 333 25.67 11.81 28.43
CA VAL A 333 24.60 10.94 27.93
C VAL A 333 23.34 11.73 27.67
N GLU A 334 22.99 12.64 28.57
CA GLU A 334 21.85 13.54 28.38
C GLU A 334 22.03 14.43 27.14
N VAL A 335 23.18 15.03 26.96
CA VAL A 335 23.52 15.88 25.82
C VAL A 335 23.43 15.07 24.51
N LEU A 336 23.98 13.86 24.48
CA LEU A 336 23.90 12.97 23.30
C LEU A 336 22.43 12.61 22.97
N LEU A 337 21.61 12.37 23.99
CA LEU A 337 20.20 12.08 23.82
C LEU A 337 19.45 13.29 23.24
N GLN A 338 19.73 14.50 23.71
CA GLN A 338 19.15 15.74 23.15
C GLN A 338 19.58 15.95 21.70
N LEU A 339 20.85 15.71 21.37
CA LEU A 339 21.34 15.75 19.98
C LEU A 339 20.59 14.77 19.07
N SER A 340 20.33 13.55 19.55
CA SER A 340 19.57 12.57 18.78
C SER A 340 18.11 12.99 18.49
N ARG A 341 17.52 13.77 19.38
CA ARG A 341 16.17 14.35 19.18
C ARG A 341 16.21 15.48 18.13
N LEU A 342 17.26 16.28 18.10
CA LEU A 342 17.43 17.33 17.09
C LEU A 342 17.63 16.77 15.69
N ASP A 343 18.23 15.58 15.56
CA ASP A 343 18.40 14.88 14.28
C ASP A 343 17.03 14.63 13.60
N ASP A 344 15.98 14.34 14.34
CA ASP A 344 14.62 14.14 13.81
C ASP A 344 14.10 15.43 13.17
N ILE A 345 14.37 16.60 13.77
CA ILE A 345 13.95 17.91 13.27
C ILE A 345 14.78 18.33 12.04
N GLU A 346 16.08 18.12 12.06
CA GLU A 346 16.97 18.45 10.95
C GLU A 346 16.68 17.59 9.70
N ASN A 347 16.31 16.32 9.93
CA ASN A 347 15.98 15.37 8.86
C ASN A 347 14.53 15.49 8.35
N LEU A 348 13.69 16.36 8.95
CA LEU A 348 12.38 16.68 8.40
C LEU A 348 12.52 17.10 6.92
N ARG A 349 12.00 16.29 6.02
CA ARG A 349 11.95 16.63 4.60
C ARG A 349 10.76 17.54 4.36
N LEU A 350 11.03 18.83 4.21
CA LEU A 350 10.05 19.80 3.72
C LEU A 350 10.00 19.59 2.19
N VAL A 351 8.99 18.87 1.73
CA VAL A 351 8.79 18.61 0.30
C VAL A 351 8.10 19.83 -0.29
N ASN A 352 8.70 20.40 -1.34
CA ASN A 352 8.06 21.41 -2.18
C ASN A 352 7.00 20.77 -3.05
#